data_15bf7c4635d13b7b0d3cdfaf7de15c34
#
_entry.id   15bf7c4635d13b7b0d3cdfaf7de15c34
#
_cell.length_a   1.000
_cell.length_b   1.000
_cell.length_c   1.000
_cell.angle_alpha   90.00
_cell.angle_beta   90.00
_cell.angle_gamma   90.00
#
_symmetry.space_group_name_H-M   'P 1'
#
loop_
_entity.id
_entity.type
_entity.pdbx_description
1 polymer ?
#
loop_
_entity_poly.entity_id
_entity_poly.type
_entity_poly.pdbx_seq_one_letter_code
_entity_poly.pdbx_strand_id
1 'polypeptide(L)'
;IRCLVPDISDASVARSGYFIPGAVPADLSALDGMLSDDVSKRGEPLRLYNLSSETAAYIAAEAGDFYAVDSMRSLSDYIYSRESLATLHGRRYQPKRNHINRFVSMFDYSVEPLRAADAVECLSLAERWREDHHTPRSAWAERQVLERAFAAYDELGLHGVALRVEGRLAAFSFGSYFGRGGHMFCVHAEKADISFEGVYAVVCNELAKSLDPECDIVDREEDMGIAGLRRSKSSWQPLDIVDKYTAVRLDGEQIGIRHLWESVFGDSRRDVDSFLVRYYSPERSVVRYHGDRVTAMAHIVPLTTQAGRTAYIYAVATDPAFRGRGLARSVVDECIARARRAGFDSVALIPAEESLKGFYAAAGFGDTAMPMTFSGDYDFGTGDPARDLAMCLKF
;
A
#
# COMPACT_ATOMS: atom_id res chain seq x y z
N ILE A 1 -16.80 -1.99 -9.22
CA ILE A 1 -15.77 -2.77 -9.97
C ILE A 1 -14.98 -3.58 -8.95
N ARG A 2 -14.94 -4.90 -9.13
CA ARG A 2 -14.11 -5.77 -8.29
C ARG A 2 -12.63 -5.64 -8.68
N CYS A 3 -11.75 -5.56 -7.70
CA CYS A 3 -10.31 -5.46 -7.89
C CYS A 3 -9.54 -6.42 -6.95
N LEU A 4 -8.30 -6.65 -7.27
CA LEU A 4 -7.33 -7.35 -6.42
C LEU A 4 -6.21 -6.37 -6.09
N VAL A 5 -5.93 -6.21 -4.81
CA VAL A 5 -4.88 -5.32 -4.31
C VAL A 5 -3.87 -6.16 -3.54
N PRO A 6 -2.56 -6.00 -3.74
CA PRO A 6 -1.54 -6.69 -2.95
C PRO A 6 -1.75 -6.44 -1.46
N ASP A 7 -1.58 -7.49 -0.64
CA ASP A 7 -1.59 -7.34 0.81
C ASP A 7 -0.31 -6.60 1.24
N ILE A 8 -0.46 -5.55 2.03
CA ILE A 8 0.67 -4.74 2.51
C ILE A 8 1.56 -5.53 3.46
N SER A 9 0.97 -6.40 4.27
CA SER A 9 1.72 -7.23 5.20
C SER A 9 2.40 -8.44 4.54
N ASP A 10 1.95 -8.81 3.34
CA ASP A 10 2.51 -9.91 2.54
C ASP A 10 2.18 -9.70 1.06
N ALA A 11 3.11 -9.13 0.31
CA ALA A 11 2.95 -8.86 -1.13
C ALA A 11 2.74 -10.13 -1.98
N SER A 12 2.95 -11.32 -1.43
CA SER A 12 2.63 -12.59 -2.10
C SER A 12 1.13 -12.92 -2.10
N VAL A 13 0.35 -12.24 -1.26
CA VAL A 13 -1.09 -12.40 -1.10
C VAL A 13 -1.81 -11.21 -1.75
N ALA A 14 -2.86 -11.47 -2.51
CA ALA A 14 -3.75 -10.44 -3.02
C ALA A 14 -5.06 -10.46 -2.22
N ARG A 15 -5.49 -9.29 -1.76
CA ARG A 15 -6.80 -9.10 -1.13
C ARG A 15 -7.79 -8.62 -2.17
N SER A 16 -8.95 -9.26 -2.24
CA SER A 16 -10.01 -8.80 -3.14
C SER A 16 -10.86 -7.72 -2.48
N GLY A 17 -11.45 -6.88 -3.30
CA GLY A 17 -12.36 -5.83 -2.86
C GLY A 17 -13.00 -5.11 -4.03
N TYR A 18 -13.61 -3.96 -3.75
CA TYR A 18 -14.36 -3.21 -4.73
C TYR A 18 -13.84 -1.79 -4.84
N PHE A 19 -13.58 -1.38 -6.06
CA PHE A 19 -13.40 0.01 -6.40
C PHE A 19 -14.76 0.63 -6.68
N ILE A 20 -15.08 1.74 -6.00
CA ILE A 20 -16.31 2.51 -6.18
C ILE A 20 -15.92 3.80 -6.91
N PRO A 21 -16.16 3.88 -8.24
CA PRO A 21 -15.87 5.11 -8.96
C PRO A 21 -16.94 6.16 -8.63
N GLY A 22 -16.50 7.37 -8.30
CA GLY A 22 -17.39 8.52 -8.17
C GLY A 22 -17.67 8.96 -6.74
N ALA A 23 -18.76 9.69 -6.58
CA ALA A 23 -19.13 10.35 -5.34
C ALA A 23 -19.56 9.37 -4.23
N VAL A 24 -19.69 9.91 -3.03
CA VAL A 24 -20.27 9.24 -1.86
C VAL A 24 -21.54 8.49 -2.24
N PRO A 25 -21.65 7.19 -1.89
CA PRO A 25 -22.88 6.44 -2.12
C PRO A 25 -24.08 7.13 -1.44
N ALA A 26 -25.16 7.33 -2.17
CA ALA A 26 -26.35 7.93 -1.60
C ALA A 26 -27.00 7.04 -0.52
N ASP A 27 -26.77 5.73 -0.59
CA ASP A 27 -27.24 4.73 0.36
C ASP A 27 -26.15 3.67 0.59
N LEU A 28 -25.42 3.81 1.70
CA LEU A 28 -24.37 2.86 2.10
C LEU A 28 -24.95 1.48 2.44
N SER A 29 -26.16 1.44 3.01
CA SER A 29 -26.82 0.18 3.41
C SER A 29 -27.22 -0.64 2.19
N ALA A 30 -27.73 -0.01 1.14
CA ALA A 30 -28.03 -0.68 -0.12
C ALA A 30 -26.77 -1.22 -0.80
N LEU A 31 -25.68 -0.42 -0.82
CA LEU A 31 -24.39 -0.86 -1.33
C LEU A 31 -23.84 -2.05 -0.54
N ASP A 32 -23.89 -1.98 0.78
CA ASP A 32 -23.46 -3.05 1.66
C ASP A 32 -24.23 -4.35 1.40
N GLY A 33 -25.58 -4.26 1.28
CA GLY A 33 -26.41 -5.41 0.95
C GLY A 33 -26.06 -6.04 -0.40
N MET A 34 -25.86 -5.23 -1.43
CA MET A 34 -25.50 -5.73 -2.78
C MET A 34 -24.14 -6.44 -2.80
N LEU A 35 -23.15 -5.92 -2.07
CA LEU A 35 -21.79 -6.47 -2.08
C LEU A 35 -21.62 -7.62 -1.08
N SER A 36 -22.38 -7.64 0.01
CA SER A 36 -22.30 -8.67 1.06
C SER A 36 -22.63 -10.06 0.53
N ASP A 37 -23.58 -10.18 -0.40
CA ASP A 37 -23.92 -11.45 -1.03
C ASP A 37 -22.76 -12.03 -1.84
N ASP A 38 -22.03 -11.18 -2.56
CA ASP A 38 -20.90 -11.60 -3.36
C ASP A 38 -19.70 -11.99 -2.49
N VAL A 39 -19.37 -11.23 -1.44
CA VAL A 39 -18.27 -11.55 -0.52
C VAL A 39 -18.57 -12.79 0.35
N SER A 40 -19.83 -12.95 0.77
CA SER A 40 -20.24 -14.12 1.57
C SER A 40 -20.07 -15.43 0.80
N LYS A 41 -20.36 -15.44 -0.50
CA LYS A 41 -20.14 -16.60 -1.38
C LYS A 41 -18.68 -16.98 -1.52
N ARG A 42 -17.77 -16.07 -1.22
CA ARG A 42 -16.31 -16.28 -1.32
C ARG A 42 -15.61 -16.45 0.02
N GLY A 43 -16.31 -16.20 1.13
CA GLY A 43 -15.73 -16.24 2.48
C GLY A 43 -14.67 -15.15 2.71
N GLU A 44 -14.78 -14.00 2.03
CA GLU A 44 -13.84 -12.87 2.12
C GLU A 44 -14.50 -11.69 2.84
N PRO A 45 -13.74 -10.82 3.53
CA PRO A 45 -14.29 -9.59 4.08
C PRO A 45 -14.63 -8.59 2.95
N LEU A 46 -15.70 -7.81 3.14
CA LEU A 46 -16.02 -6.69 2.25
C LEU A 46 -14.97 -5.58 2.42
N ARG A 47 -14.30 -5.23 1.32
CA ARG A 47 -13.30 -4.16 1.24
C ARG A 47 -13.68 -3.17 0.15
N LEU A 48 -13.61 -1.89 0.46
CA LEU A 48 -13.83 -0.78 -0.47
C LEU A 48 -12.50 -0.03 -0.63
N TYR A 49 -11.99 0.06 -1.85
CA TYR A 49 -10.70 0.67 -2.15
C TYR A 49 -10.84 2.01 -2.89
N ASN A 50 -9.77 2.80 -2.83
CA ASN A 50 -9.65 4.09 -3.53
C ASN A 50 -10.77 5.08 -3.21
N LEU A 51 -11.18 5.12 -1.94
CA LEU A 51 -12.17 6.05 -1.48
C LEU A 51 -11.55 7.46 -1.35
N SER A 52 -12.32 8.48 -1.73
CA SER A 52 -11.96 9.87 -1.43
C SER A 52 -12.04 10.13 0.08
N SER A 53 -11.39 11.18 0.55
CA SER A 53 -11.48 11.63 1.94
C SER A 53 -12.92 11.92 2.37
N GLU A 54 -13.75 12.46 1.48
CA GLU A 54 -15.16 12.73 1.71
C GLU A 54 -15.96 11.44 1.90
N THR A 55 -15.76 10.45 1.01
CA THR A 55 -16.43 9.14 1.11
C THR A 55 -15.97 8.38 2.37
N ALA A 56 -14.69 8.44 2.69
CA ALA A 56 -14.14 7.82 3.88
C ALA A 56 -14.73 8.43 5.17
N ALA A 57 -14.82 9.76 5.22
CA ALA A 57 -15.42 10.48 6.34
C ALA A 57 -16.91 10.15 6.49
N TYR A 58 -17.65 10.05 5.39
CA TYR A 58 -19.05 9.64 5.38
C TYR A 58 -19.23 8.22 5.95
N ILE A 59 -18.44 7.24 5.48
CA ILE A 59 -18.50 5.86 5.99
C ILE A 59 -18.16 5.82 7.49
N ALA A 60 -17.15 6.55 7.92
CA ALA A 60 -16.74 6.60 9.33
C ALA A 60 -17.83 7.24 10.22
N ALA A 61 -18.56 8.21 9.72
CA ALA A 61 -19.63 8.88 10.46
C ALA A 61 -20.91 8.01 10.54
N GLU A 62 -21.34 7.43 9.41
CA GLU A 62 -22.63 6.73 9.31
C GLU A 62 -22.56 5.24 9.70
N ALA A 63 -21.41 4.62 9.54
CA ALA A 63 -21.23 3.18 9.76
C ALA A 63 -19.91 2.82 10.47
N GLY A 64 -19.29 3.75 11.18
CA GLY A 64 -18.01 3.55 11.85
C GLY A 64 -18.01 2.42 12.88
N ASP A 65 -19.14 2.01 13.40
CA ASP A 65 -19.22 0.84 14.30
C ASP A 65 -19.00 -0.48 13.54
N PHE A 66 -19.32 -0.51 12.24
CA PHE A 66 -19.23 -1.71 11.39
C PHE A 66 -18.11 -1.64 10.37
N TYR A 67 -17.47 -0.51 10.20
CA TYR A 67 -16.35 -0.35 9.27
C TYR A 67 -15.10 0.16 9.98
N ALA A 68 -13.97 -0.36 9.58
CA ALA A 68 -12.66 0.25 9.82
C ALA A 68 -12.23 1.01 8.58
N VAL A 69 -11.79 2.25 8.73
CA VAL A 69 -11.40 3.13 7.63
C VAL A 69 -9.99 3.65 7.87
N ASP A 70 -9.14 3.52 6.86
CA ASP A 70 -7.76 3.99 6.95
C ASP A 70 -7.23 4.49 5.60
N SER A 71 -6.24 5.39 5.65
CA SER A 71 -5.44 5.80 4.51
C SER A 71 -4.01 5.33 4.66
N MET A 72 -3.39 4.91 3.55
CA MET A 72 -2.01 4.49 3.56
C MET A 72 -1.19 5.40 2.65
N ARG A 73 -0.15 6.01 3.22
CA ARG A 73 0.74 6.91 2.50
C ARG A 73 1.35 6.28 1.24
N SER A 74 1.57 4.97 1.27
CA SER A 74 2.06 4.17 0.13
C SER A 74 1.09 4.11 -1.05
N LEU A 75 -0.19 4.38 -0.82
CA LEU A 75 -1.25 4.38 -1.82
C LEU A 75 -1.71 5.81 -2.19
N SER A 76 -1.12 6.86 -1.62
CA SER A 76 -1.49 8.26 -1.93
C SER A 76 -0.94 8.67 -3.28
N ASP A 77 -1.77 9.36 -4.07
CA ASP A 77 -1.42 9.82 -5.42
C ASP A 77 -0.59 11.09 -5.41
N TYR A 78 0.39 11.15 -6.29
CA TYR A 78 1.24 12.31 -6.49
C TYR A 78 0.69 13.18 -7.62
N ILE A 79 0.26 14.37 -7.28
CA ILE A 79 -0.39 15.32 -8.16
C ILE A 79 0.59 16.42 -8.58
N TYR A 80 0.69 16.69 -9.87
CA TYR A 80 1.62 17.66 -10.44
C TYR A 80 0.93 18.67 -11.34
N SER A 81 1.52 19.86 -11.49
CA SER A 81 1.14 20.78 -12.54
C SER A 81 1.72 20.28 -13.87
N ARG A 82 0.87 20.10 -14.89
CA ARG A 82 1.32 19.77 -16.26
C ARG A 82 2.31 20.81 -16.77
N GLU A 83 2.01 22.10 -16.60
CA GLU A 83 2.88 23.18 -17.04
C GLU A 83 4.27 23.09 -16.39
N SER A 84 4.33 22.80 -15.08
CA SER A 84 5.61 22.63 -14.38
C SER A 84 6.41 21.45 -14.90
N LEU A 85 5.77 20.33 -15.19
CA LEU A 85 6.42 19.14 -15.78
C LEU A 85 6.87 19.39 -17.22
N ALA A 86 6.09 20.15 -18.01
CA ALA A 86 6.40 20.44 -19.40
C ALA A 86 7.52 21.48 -19.55
N THR A 87 7.51 22.56 -18.74
CA THR A 87 8.45 23.67 -18.88
C THR A 87 9.69 23.52 -18.01
N LEU A 88 9.58 22.80 -16.89
CA LEU A 88 10.60 22.66 -15.86
C LEU A 88 11.14 24.01 -15.38
N HIS A 89 10.26 25.02 -15.34
CA HIS A 89 10.67 26.38 -14.97
C HIS A 89 11.06 26.47 -13.49
N GLY A 90 12.05 27.30 -13.20
CA GLY A 90 12.49 27.60 -11.84
C GLY A 90 13.64 26.75 -11.31
N ARG A 91 14.22 27.20 -10.18
CA ARG A 91 15.44 26.62 -9.60
C ARG A 91 15.22 25.18 -9.10
N ARG A 92 14.03 24.86 -8.61
CA ARG A 92 13.70 23.53 -8.08
C ARG A 92 13.83 22.42 -9.12
N TYR A 93 13.59 22.73 -10.40
CA TYR A 93 13.70 21.79 -11.51
C TYR A 93 15.09 21.73 -12.15
N GLN A 94 16.07 22.49 -11.66
CA GLN A 94 17.44 22.46 -12.21
C GLN A 94 18.03 21.05 -12.32
N PRO A 95 17.89 20.16 -11.31
CA PRO A 95 18.39 18.79 -11.44
C PRO A 95 17.73 18.02 -12.61
N LYS A 96 16.43 18.23 -12.83
CA LYS A 96 15.70 17.57 -13.93
C LYS A 96 16.17 18.08 -15.29
N ARG A 97 16.33 19.40 -15.44
CA ARG A 97 16.91 19.97 -16.65
C ARG A 97 18.32 19.46 -16.92
N ASN A 98 19.13 19.30 -15.88
CA ASN A 98 20.49 18.76 -16.05
C ASN A 98 20.46 17.31 -16.56
N HIS A 99 19.57 16.45 -16.05
CA HIS A 99 19.39 15.09 -16.55
C HIS A 99 18.95 15.08 -18.03
N ILE A 100 17.97 15.92 -18.37
CA ILE A 100 17.47 16.04 -19.76
C ILE A 100 18.58 16.56 -20.70
N ASN A 101 19.27 17.65 -20.32
CA ASN A 101 20.34 18.22 -21.15
C ASN A 101 21.47 17.21 -21.36
N ARG A 102 21.81 16.42 -20.35
CA ARG A 102 22.81 15.37 -20.49
C ARG A 102 22.35 14.29 -21.47
N PHE A 103 21.12 13.81 -21.35
CA PHE A 103 20.54 12.82 -22.26
C PHE A 103 20.58 13.35 -23.71
N VAL A 104 20.08 14.56 -23.94
CA VAL A 104 20.05 15.23 -25.28
C VAL A 104 21.44 15.38 -25.84
N SER A 105 22.46 15.61 -25.02
CA SER A 105 23.85 15.76 -25.52
C SER A 105 24.52 14.41 -25.85
N MET A 106 24.01 13.30 -25.36
CA MET A 106 24.60 11.97 -25.51
C MET A 106 23.91 11.10 -26.53
N PHE A 107 22.61 11.32 -26.78
CA PHE A 107 21.82 10.42 -27.60
C PHE A 107 21.07 11.18 -28.71
N ASP A 108 21.09 10.61 -29.92
CA ASP A 108 20.16 10.99 -30.99
C ASP A 108 18.82 10.27 -30.74
N TYR A 109 17.77 11.04 -30.51
CA TYR A 109 16.48 10.51 -30.11
C TYR A 109 15.30 11.16 -30.83
N SER A 110 14.23 10.44 -30.97
CA SER A 110 12.93 10.94 -31.41
C SER A 110 11.83 10.65 -30.38
N VAL A 111 10.80 11.48 -30.42
CA VAL A 111 9.59 11.30 -29.60
C VAL A 111 8.39 11.30 -30.55
N GLU A 112 7.57 10.26 -30.43
CA GLU A 112 6.44 10.03 -31.31
C GLU A 112 5.18 9.76 -30.43
N PRO A 113 3.97 10.04 -30.95
CA PRO A 113 2.75 9.59 -30.30
C PRO A 113 2.76 8.06 -30.15
N LEU A 114 2.53 7.57 -28.96
CA LEU A 114 2.39 6.13 -28.71
C LEU A 114 1.09 5.61 -29.35
N ARG A 115 1.14 4.42 -29.93
CA ARG A 115 0.03 3.79 -30.66
C ARG A 115 -0.16 2.34 -30.23
N ALA A 116 -1.34 1.80 -30.48
CA ALA A 116 -1.61 0.37 -30.27
C ALA A 116 -0.60 -0.56 -30.98
N ALA A 117 -0.07 -0.14 -32.14
CA ALA A 117 0.93 -0.89 -32.91
C ALA A 117 2.28 -1.05 -32.19
N ASP A 118 2.60 -0.16 -31.23
CA ASP A 118 3.86 -0.22 -30.46
C ASP A 118 3.81 -1.28 -29.33
N ALA A 119 2.69 -1.97 -29.15
CA ALA A 119 2.46 -2.93 -28.07
C ALA A 119 3.60 -3.93 -27.88
N VAL A 120 4.09 -4.53 -28.96
CA VAL A 120 5.13 -5.58 -28.91
C VAL A 120 6.44 -5.03 -28.32
N GLU A 121 6.87 -3.85 -28.78
CA GLU A 121 8.09 -3.20 -28.28
C GLU A 121 7.92 -2.74 -26.82
N CYS A 122 6.76 -2.19 -26.46
CA CYS A 122 6.45 -1.74 -25.10
C CYS A 122 6.41 -2.91 -24.11
N LEU A 123 5.76 -4.02 -24.47
CA LEU A 123 5.73 -5.25 -23.65
C LEU A 123 7.13 -5.84 -23.48
N SER A 124 7.95 -5.84 -24.54
CA SER A 124 9.34 -6.29 -24.49
C SER A 124 10.19 -5.41 -23.57
N LEU A 125 10.02 -4.08 -23.63
CA LEU A 125 10.71 -3.15 -22.74
C LEU A 125 10.29 -3.34 -21.28
N ALA A 126 8.99 -3.49 -21.02
CA ALA A 126 8.47 -3.73 -19.68
C ALA A 126 8.98 -5.05 -19.08
N GLU A 127 9.14 -6.10 -19.92
CA GLU A 127 9.70 -7.38 -19.48
C GLU A 127 11.19 -7.26 -19.09
N ARG A 128 12.03 -6.61 -19.93
CA ARG A 128 13.43 -6.33 -19.58
C ARG A 128 13.54 -5.52 -18.29
N TRP A 129 12.71 -4.48 -18.15
CA TRP A 129 12.67 -3.68 -16.94
C TRP A 129 12.39 -4.52 -15.69
N ARG A 130 11.47 -5.48 -15.79
CA ARG A 130 11.12 -6.40 -14.72
C ARG A 130 12.30 -7.30 -14.32
N GLU A 131 13.01 -7.84 -15.29
CA GLU A 131 14.18 -8.69 -15.06
C GLU A 131 15.29 -7.94 -14.32
N ASP A 132 15.57 -6.71 -14.73
CA ASP A 132 16.58 -5.83 -14.12
C ASP A 132 16.26 -5.47 -12.65
N HIS A 133 14.98 -5.39 -12.29
CA HIS A 133 14.54 -4.94 -10.97
C HIS A 133 14.09 -6.06 -10.04
N HIS A 134 14.22 -7.32 -10.43
CA HIS A 134 13.86 -8.52 -9.64
C HIS A 134 12.49 -8.39 -8.94
N THR A 135 11.50 -7.81 -9.63
CA THR A 135 10.18 -7.55 -9.06
C THR A 135 9.35 -8.84 -8.91
N PRO A 136 8.64 -9.02 -7.79
CA PRO A 136 7.86 -10.24 -7.50
C PRO A 136 6.61 -10.38 -8.39
N ARG A 137 5.76 -11.35 -8.05
CA ARG A 137 4.51 -11.78 -8.72
C ARG A 137 3.58 -10.67 -9.26
N SER A 138 3.61 -9.45 -8.71
CA SER A 138 2.88 -8.28 -9.22
C SER A 138 3.21 -7.96 -10.70
N ALA A 139 4.39 -8.32 -11.14
CA ALA A 139 4.84 -8.11 -12.51
C ALA A 139 4.03 -8.89 -13.58
N TRP A 140 3.50 -10.07 -13.24
CA TRP A 140 2.62 -10.79 -14.15
C TRP A 140 1.27 -10.07 -14.33
N ALA A 141 0.73 -9.52 -13.24
CA ALA A 141 -0.47 -8.71 -13.29
C ALA A 141 -0.27 -7.43 -14.12
N GLU A 142 0.88 -6.77 -13.96
CA GLU A 142 1.24 -5.58 -14.73
C GLU A 142 1.32 -5.89 -16.24
N ARG A 143 1.94 -6.99 -16.63
CA ARG A 143 1.99 -7.42 -18.03
C ARG A 143 0.59 -7.59 -18.61
N GLN A 144 -0.32 -8.27 -17.91
CA GLN A 144 -1.69 -8.44 -18.37
C GLN A 144 -2.44 -7.11 -18.50
N VAL A 145 -2.20 -6.18 -17.58
CA VAL A 145 -2.77 -4.83 -17.67
C VAL A 145 -2.27 -4.11 -18.93
N LEU A 146 -0.97 -4.14 -19.19
CA LEU A 146 -0.40 -3.55 -20.39
C LEU A 146 -0.94 -4.20 -21.67
N GLU A 147 -1.02 -5.54 -21.73
CA GLU A 147 -1.58 -6.27 -22.89
C GLU A 147 -3.04 -5.83 -23.16
N ARG A 148 -3.87 -5.71 -22.12
CA ARG A 148 -5.27 -5.25 -22.24
C ARG A 148 -5.37 -3.78 -22.63
N ALA A 149 -4.51 -2.93 -22.06
CA ALA A 149 -4.47 -1.50 -22.38
C ALA A 149 -4.12 -1.29 -23.87
N PHE A 150 -3.10 -1.97 -24.37
CA PHE A 150 -2.75 -1.88 -25.78
C PHE A 150 -3.79 -2.50 -26.72
N ALA A 151 -4.45 -3.59 -26.32
CA ALA A 151 -5.53 -4.19 -27.10
C ALA A 151 -6.74 -3.27 -27.28
N ALA A 152 -6.98 -2.36 -26.34
CA ALA A 152 -8.10 -1.42 -26.33
C ALA A 152 -7.63 0.05 -26.34
N TYR A 153 -6.42 0.32 -26.82
CA TYR A 153 -5.73 1.61 -26.69
C TYR A 153 -6.59 2.79 -27.21
N ASP A 154 -7.10 2.65 -28.41
CA ASP A 154 -7.92 3.68 -29.07
C ASP A 154 -9.33 3.75 -28.45
N GLU A 155 -9.93 2.60 -28.11
CA GLU A 155 -11.25 2.51 -27.48
C GLU A 155 -11.26 3.16 -26.10
N LEU A 156 -10.20 2.99 -25.35
CA LEU A 156 -10.03 3.61 -24.02
C LEU A 156 -9.59 5.08 -24.08
N GLY A 157 -9.36 5.63 -25.28
CA GLY A 157 -8.87 6.99 -25.45
C GLY A 157 -7.53 7.24 -24.77
N LEU A 158 -6.64 6.24 -24.78
CA LEU A 158 -5.34 6.39 -24.18
C LEU A 158 -4.46 7.35 -24.98
N HIS A 159 -3.66 8.15 -24.30
CA HIS A 159 -2.72 9.08 -24.87
C HIS A 159 -1.33 8.82 -24.28
N GLY A 160 -0.28 8.87 -25.10
CA GLY A 160 1.06 8.63 -24.64
C GLY A 160 2.14 8.98 -25.64
N VAL A 161 3.38 8.80 -25.21
CA VAL A 161 4.59 9.05 -26.02
C VAL A 161 5.50 7.83 -26.03
N ALA A 162 6.11 7.57 -27.19
CA ALA A 162 7.19 6.63 -27.38
C ALA A 162 8.49 7.43 -27.62
N LEU A 163 9.50 7.19 -26.81
CA LEU A 163 10.84 7.78 -26.96
C LEU A 163 11.77 6.73 -27.56
N ARG A 164 12.38 7.06 -28.69
CA ARG A 164 13.31 6.17 -29.39
C ARG A 164 14.72 6.75 -29.41
N VAL A 165 15.71 5.90 -29.19
CA VAL A 165 17.12 6.22 -29.33
C VAL A 165 17.66 5.32 -30.42
N GLU A 166 18.28 5.93 -31.46
CA GLU A 166 18.79 5.21 -32.64
C GLU A 166 17.72 4.25 -33.23
N GLY A 167 16.46 4.68 -33.26
CA GLY A 167 15.33 3.93 -33.80
C GLY A 167 14.77 2.83 -32.88
N ARG A 168 15.42 2.52 -31.75
CA ARG A 168 14.93 1.55 -30.75
C ARG A 168 14.08 2.22 -29.68
N LEU A 169 12.98 1.58 -29.26
CA LEU A 169 12.19 2.07 -28.15
C LEU A 169 13.02 2.03 -26.84
N ALA A 170 13.32 3.23 -26.33
CA ALA A 170 14.06 3.45 -25.09
C ALA A 170 13.16 3.75 -23.91
N ALA A 171 11.99 4.37 -24.14
CA ALA A 171 10.99 4.60 -23.10
C ALA A 171 9.60 4.78 -23.70
N PHE A 172 8.58 4.52 -22.89
CA PHE A 172 7.20 4.92 -23.17
C PHE A 172 6.51 5.39 -21.89
N SER A 173 5.53 6.25 -22.07
CA SER A 173 4.60 6.64 -21.00
C SER A 173 3.24 6.89 -21.60
N PHE A 174 2.17 6.40 -20.95
CA PHE A 174 0.80 6.64 -21.37
C PHE A 174 -0.18 6.70 -20.20
N GLY A 175 -1.33 7.28 -20.47
CA GLY A 175 -2.41 7.42 -19.53
C GLY A 175 -3.72 7.82 -20.20
N SER A 176 -4.65 8.34 -19.44
CA SER A 176 -5.94 8.82 -19.92
C SER A 176 -6.35 10.13 -19.28
N TYR A 177 -7.13 10.93 -20.03
CA TYR A 177 -7.77 12.12 -19.49
C TYR A 177 -8.95 11.74 -18.61
N PHE A 178 -9.14 12.49 -17.53
CA PHE A 178 -10.28 12.32 -16.63
C PHE A 178 -10.72 13.65 -16.02
N GLY A 179 -11.77 13.60 -15.18
CA GLY A 179 -12.36 14.81 -14.62
C GLY A 179 -13.30 15.52 -15.59
N ARG A 180 -13.98 16.57 -15.11
CA ARG A 180 -14.87 17.37 -15.96
C ARG A 180 -14.07 18.13 -17.02
N GLY A 181 -14.39 17.92 -18.29
CA GLY A 181 -13.73 18.59 -19.40
C GLY A 181 -12.33 18.08 -19.74
N GLY A 182 -11.85 16.98 -19.11
CA GLY A 182 -10.53 16.42 -19.44
C GLY A 182 -9.35 17.24 -18.90
N HIS A 183 -9.55 18.09 -17.90
CA HIS A 183 -8.51 18.94 -17.32
C HIS A 183 -7.44 18.20 -16.49
N MET A 184 -7.63 16.90 -16.28
CA MET A 184 -6.71 16.06 -15.53
C MET A 184 -6.26 14.88 -16.39
N PHE A 185 -5.02 14.44 -16.19
CA PHE A 185 -4.44 13.29 -16.86
C PHE A 185 -3.83 12.33 -15.85
N CYS A 186 -4.22 11.06 -15.90
CA CYS A 186 -3.64 10.00 -15.04
C CYS A 186 -2.64 9.19 -15.85
N VAL A 187 -1.40 9.07 -15.35
CA VAL A 187 -0.34 8.26 -15.96
C VAL A 187 -0.46 6.84 -15.45
N HIS A 188 -0.86 5.91 -16.33
CA HIS A 188 -1.06 4.50 -15.99
C HIS A 188 0.20 3.65 -16.12
N ALA A 189 1.11 4.01 -17.02
CA ALA A 189 2.37 3.31 -17.18
C ALA A 189 3.48 4.25 -17.67
N GLU A 190 4.66 4.08 -17.07
CA GLU A 190 5.91 4.73 -17.49
C GLU A 190 7.05 3.74 -17.33
N LYS A 191 7.69 3.35 -18.43
CA LYS A 191 8.81 2.40 -18.46
C LYS A 191 9.93 2.93 -19.32
N ALA A 192 11.16 2.67 -18.89
CA ALA A 192 12.34 3.09 -19.65
C ALA A 192 13.50 2.11 -19.45
N ASP A 193 14.34 2.03 -20.46
CA ASP A 193 15.63 1.35 -20.43
C ASP A 193 16.66 2.22 -19.69
N ILE A 194 17.02 1.80 -18.49
CA ILE A 194 17.91 2.55 -17.60
C ILE A 194 19.35 2.66 -18.10
N SER A 195 19.74 1.91 -19.15
CA SER A 195 21.04 2.06 -19.79
C SER A 195 21.22 3.45 -20.44
N PHE A 196 20.10 4.14 -20.74
CA PHE A 196 20.10 5.52 -21.22
C PHE A 196 19.93 6.48 -20.04
N GLU A 197 21.04 6.98 -19.51
CA GLU A 197 21.01 7.89 -18.35
C GLU A 197 20.14 9.12 -18.61
N GLY A 198 19.17 9.39 -17.73
CA GLY A 198 18.27 10.53 -17.86
C GLY A 198 16.95 10.26 -18.61
N VAL A 199 16.79 9.10 -19.21
CA VAL A 199 15.64 8.74 -20.06
C VAL A 199 14.28 8.93 -19.36
N TYR A 200 14.16 8.58 -18.07
CA TYR A 200 12.93 8.82 -17.29
C TYR A 200 12.58 10.32 -17.18
N ALA A 201 13.60 11.18 -17.07
CA ALA A 201 13.35 12.62 -17.02
C ALA A 201 12.84 13.14 -18.36
N VAL A 202 13.38 12.62 -19.46
CA VAL A 202 12.95 12.99 -20.81
C VAL A 202 11.54 12.53 -21.10
N VAL A 203 11.22 11.24 -20.89
CA VAL A 203 9.89 10.70 -21.22
C VAL A 203 8.79 11.36 -20.40
N CYS A 204 9.01 11.63 -19.09
CA CYS A 204 8.08 12.37 -18.26
C CYS A 204 7.85 13.81 -18.77
N ASN A 205 8.91 14.52 -19.14
CA ASN A 205 8.81 15.87 -19.68
C ASN A 205 8.12 15.91 -21.06
N GLU A 206 8.45 14.97 -21.94
CA GLU A 206 7.85 14.88 -23.28
C GLU A 206 6.37 14.47 -23.22
N LEU A 207 5.99 13.56 -22.31
CA LEU A 207 4.58 13.28 -22.06
C LEU A 207 3.84 14.56 -21.65
N ALA A 208 4.35 15.29 -20.66
CA ALA A 208 3.70 16.52 -20.19
C ALA A 208 3.57 17.60 -21.28
N LYS A 209 4.53 17.68 -22.20
CA LYS A 209 4.47 18.56 -23.38
C LYS A 209 3.44 18.13 -24.41
N SER A 210 3.21 16.82 -24.56
CA SER A 210 2.27 16.26 -25.53
C SER A 210 0.82 16.34 -25.10
N LEU A 211 0.55 16.61 -23.81
CA LEU A 211 -0.80 16.73 -23.26
C LEU A 211 -1.46 18.03 -23.74
N ASP A 212 -2.80 17.99 -23.82
CA ASP A 212 -3.62 19.16 -24.15
C ASP A 212 -3.24 20.34 -23.24
N PRO A 213 -3.02 21.55 -23.80
CA PRO A 213 -2.79 22.76 -23.01
C PRO A 213 -3.85 23.06 -21.94
N GLU A 214 -5.10 22.62 -22.15
CA GLU A 214 -6.18 22.76 -21.17
C GLU A 214 -6.08 21.74 -20.02
N CYS A 215 -5.20 20.75 -20.13
CA CYS A 215 -4.89 19.86 -19.02
C CYS A 215 -4.02 20.58 -18.00
N ASP A 216 -4.52 20.81 -16.80
CA ASP A 216 -3.80 21.52 -15.74
C ASP A 216 -3.01 20.57 -14.84
N ILE A 217 -3.54 19.38 -14.62
CA ILE A 217 -3.10 18.44 -13.58
C ILE A 217 -2.67 17.12 -14.18
N VAL A 218 -1.53 16.61 -13.72
CA VAL A 218 -1.05 15.25 -13.99
C VAL A 218 -1.00 14.46 -12.68
N ASP A 219 -1.80 13.43 -12.61
CA ASP A 219 -1.73 12.42 -11.57
C ASP A 219 -0.75 11.31 -12.02
N ARG A 220 0.26 11.03 -11.19
CA ARG A 220 1.23 9.95 -11.45
C ARG A 220 1.10 8.79 -10.47
N GLU A 221 -0.06 8.65 -9.90
CA GLU A 221 -0.43 7.57 -8.97
C GLU A 221 0.51 7.46 -7.75
N GLU A 222 0.44 6.35 -7.02
CA GLU A 222 1.11 6.12 -5.75
C GLU A 222 2.58 5.68 -5.88
N ASP A 223 3.30 5.65 -4.75
CA ASP A 223 4.69 5.16 -4.65
C ASP A 223 4.80 3.69 -4.19
N MET A 224 3.69 3.03 -3.89
CA MET A 224 3.61 1.63 -3.43
C MET A 224 4.51 1.31 -2.21
N GLY A 225 4.89 2.30 -1.41
CA GLY A 225 5.83 2.13 -0.29
C GLY A 225 7.29 1.91 -0.71
N ILE A 226 7.60 2.01 -2.01
CA ILE A 226 8.95 1.81 -2.54
C ILE A 226 9.77 3.08 -2.35
N ALA A 227 10.77 3.03 -1.46
CA ALA A 227 11.57 4.21 -1.09
C ALA A 227 12.24 4.91 -2.29
N GLY A 228 12.69 4.15 -3.29
CA GLY A 228 13.26 4.69 -4.54
C GLY A 228 12.22 5.44 -5.37
N LEU A 229 11.03 4.88 -5.52
CA LEU A 229 9.92 5.48 -6.26
C LEU A 229 9.40 6.72 -5.52
N ARG A 230 9.27 6.66 -4.18
CA ARG A 230 8.92 7.82 -3.34
C ARG A 230 9.89 8.98 -3.54
N ARG A 231 11.21 8.72 -3.47
CA ARG A 231 12.23 9.75 -3.74
C ARG A 231 12.13 10.30 -5.16
N SER A 232 11.95 9.43 -6.14
CA SER A 232 11.78 9.84 -7.54
C SER A 232 10.58 10.76 -7.70
N LYS A 233 9.39 10.35 -7.25
CA LYS A 233 8.15 11.14 -7.35
C LYS A 233 8.25 12.46 -6.59
N SER A 234 8.73 12.46 -5.34
CA SER A 234 8.93 13.69 -4.56
C SER A 234 9.91 14.67 -5.23
N SER A 235 10.91 14.17 -5.95
CA SER A 235 11.89 15.02 -6.64
C SER A 235 11.32 15.83 -7.81
N TRP A 236 10.11 15.51 -8.27
CA TRP A 236 9.36 16.23 -9.29
C TRP A 236 8.49 17.35 -8.73
N GLN A 237 8.60 17.65 -7.44
CA GLN A 237 7.90 18.76 -6.74
C GLN A 237 6.38 18.66 -6.92
N PRO A 238 5.72 17.64 -6.41
CA PRO A 238 4.28 17.52 -6.51
C PRO A 238 3.58 18.74 -5.90
N LEU A 239 2.45 19.14 -6.49
CA LEU A 239 1.56 20.17 -5.96
C LEU A 239 0.90 19.68 -4.69
N ASP A 240 0.50 18.41 -4.70
CA ASP A 240 -0.20 17.78 -3.60
C ASP A 240 0.06 16.28 -3.59
N ILE A 241 -0.24 15.65 -2.46
CA ILE A 241 -0.25 14.21 -2.27
C ILE A 241 -1.64 13.86 -1.73
N VAL A 242 -2.45 13.26 -2.61
CA VAL A 242 -3.86 12.98 -2.32
C VAL A 242 -4.01 11.61 -1.70
N ASP A 243 -4.49 11.59 -0.46
CA ASP A 243 -4.75 10.34 0.25
C ASP A 243 -5.92 9.57 -0.36
N LYS A 244 -5.71 8.26 -0.54
CA LYS A 244 -6.74 7.29 -0.88
C LYS A 244 -7.04 6.43 0.35
N TYR A 245 -8.33 6.19 0.59
CA TYR A 245 -8.78 5.45 1.75
C TYR A 245 -9.27 4.05 1.38
N THR A 246 -9.14 3.16 2.34
CA THR A 246 -9.71 1.81 2.30
C THR A 246 -10.68 1.67 3.46
N ALA A 247 -11.86 1.13 3.20
CA ALA A 247 -12.80 0.73 4.24
C ALA A 247 -12.96 -0.78 4.22
N VAL A 248 -12.95 -1.38 5.41
CA VAL A 248 -13.15 -2.82 5.62
C VAL A 248 -14.36 -3.02 6.51
N ARG A 249 -15.34 -3.79 6.04
CA ARG A 249 -16.47 -4.18 6.88
C ARG A 249 -16.00 -5.20 7.92
N LEU A 250 -16.25 -4.89 9.18
CA LEU A 250 -15.85 -5.73 10.31
C LEU A 250 -16.91 -6.79 10.58
N ASP A 251 -16.45 -7.98 10.94
CA ASP A 251 -17.27 -9.02 11.53
C ASP A 251 -17.33 -8.90 13.07
N GLY A 252 -18.07 -9.79 13.72
CA GLY A 252 -18.25 -9.75 15.17
C GLY A 252 -16.93 -9.93 15.94
N GLU A 253 -15.97 -10.73 15.42
CA GLU A 253 -14.65 -10.90 16.03
C GLU A 253 -13.85 -9.58 15.97
N GLN A 254 -13.80 -8.94 14.83
CA GLN A 254 -13.06 -7.70 14.64
C GLN A 254 -13.64 -6.53 15.45
N ILE A 255 -14.98 -6.47 15.55
CA ILE A 255 -15.66 -5.50 16.44
C ILE A 255 -15.28 -5.77 17.91
N GLY A 256 -15.29 -7.02 18.33
CA GLY A 256 -14.87 -7.42 19.68
C GLY A 256 -13.40 -7.12 19.96
N ILE A 257 -12.51 -7.35 19.01
CA ILE A 257 -11.08 -6.98 19.06
C ILE A 257 -10.95 -5.47 19.26
N ARG A 258 -11.64 -4.66 18.43
CA ARG A 258 -11.62 -3.20 18.54
C ARG A 258 -12.01 -2.71 19.92
N HIS A 259 -13.13 -3.20 20.44
CA HIS A 259 -13.60 -2.82 21.78
C HIS A 259 -12.62 -3.20 22.89
N LEU A 260 -12.07 -4.42 22.83
CA LEU A 260 -11.08 -4.86 23.83
C LEU A 260 -9.81 -4.01 23.74
N TRP A 261 -9.36 -3.70 22.53
CA TRP A 261 -8.16 -2.89 22.29
C TRP A 261 -8.31 -1.47 22.85
N GLU A 262 -9.37 -0.77 22.44
CA GLU A 262 -9.67 0.58 22.93
C GLU A 262 -9.77 0.60 24.47
N SER A 263 -10.39 -0.41 25.07
CA SER A 263 -10.61 -0.48 26.53
C SER A 263 -9.34 -0.78 27.34
N VAL A 264 -8.38 -1.52 26.77
CA VAL A 264 -7.16 -1.94 27.49
C VAL A 264 -5.99 -0.99 27.27
N PHE A 265 -5.79 -0.52 26.03
CA PHE A 265 -4.66 0.33 25.68
C PHE A 265 -5.03 1.82 25.66
N GLY A 266 -6.30 2.17 25.47
CA GLY A 266 -6.74 3.56 25.34
C GLY A 266 -6.35 4.19 23.99
N ASP A 267 -5.95 3.38 23.02
CA ASP A 267 -5.62 3.83 21.67
C ASP A 267 -6.86 4.40 20.98
N SER A 268 -6.64 5.35 20.08
CA SER A 268 -7.74 5.93 19.33
C SER A 268 -8.37 4.91 18.36
N ARG A 269 -9.65 5.08 18.07
CA ARG A 269 -10.33 4.27 17.05
C ARG A 269 -9.56 4.27 15.73
N ARG A 270 -9.00 5.40 15.33
CA ARG A 270 -8.21 5.53 14.12
C ARG A 270 -6.99 4.59 14.12
N ASP A 271 -6.27 4.49 15.23
CA ASP A 271 -5.08 3.66 15.33
C ASP A 271 -5.46 2.17 15.26
N VAL A 272 -6.54 1.78 15.94
CA VAL A 272 -7.06 0.41 15.89
C VAL A 272 -7.58 0.07 14.49
N ASP A 273 -8.31 0.97 13.84
CA ASP A 273 -8.80 0.80 12.48
C ASP A 273 -7.65 0.66 11.49
N SER A 274 -6.59 1.46 11.63
CA SER A 274 -5.37 1.31 10.83
C SER A 274 -4.79 -0.10 10.92
N PHE A 275 -4.72 -0.66 12.13
CA PHE A 275 -4.26 -2.04 12.30
C PHE A 275 -5.22 -3.05 11.63
N LEU A 276 -6.52 -2.92 11.85
CA LEU A 276 -7.53 -3.83 11.30
C LEU A 276 -7.54 -3.81 9.77
N VAL A 277 -7.38 -2.65 9.15
CA VAL A 277 -7.34 -2.52 7.69
C VAL A 277 -6.06 -3.13 7.10
N ARG A 278 -4.91 -2.87 7.73
CA ARG A 278 -3.58 -3.21 7.18
C ARG A 278 -3.11 -4.61 7.53
N TYR A 279 -3.23 -5.02 8.79
CA TYR A 279 -2.48 -6.15 9.35
C TYR A 279 -3.37 -7.29 9.84
N TYR A 280 -4.64 -7.03 10.14
CA TYR A 280 -5.52 -8.09 10.61
C TYR A 280 -5.68 -9.22 9.58
N SER A 281 -5.57 -10.45 10.07
CA SER A 281 -5.88 -11.67 9.35
C SER A 281 -6.31 -12.74 10.38
N PRO A 282 -7.38 -13.53 10.14
CA PRO A 282 -7.84 -14.56 11.06
C PRO A 282 -6.76 -15.57 11.41
N GLU A 283 -5.90 -15.93 10.45
CA GLU A 283 -4.82 -16.90 10.62
C GLU A 283 -3.72 -16.38 11.57
N ARG A 284 -3.57 -15.06 11.65
CA ARG A 284 -2.55 -14.36 12.44
C ARG A 284 -3.09 -13.70 13.69
N SER A 285 -4.40 -13.80 13.94
CA SER A 285 -5.04 -13.26 15.13
C SER A 285 -5.47 -14.39 16.06
N VAL A 286 -5.11 -14.30 17.32
CA VAL A 286 -5.48 -15.26 18.36
C VAL A 286 -6.41 -14.59 19.34
N VAL A 287 -7.62 -15.10 19.44
CA VAL A 287 -8.69 -14.52 20.28
C VAL A 287 -9.21 -15.55 21.26
N ARG A 288 -9.65 -15.10 22.42
CA ARG A 288 -10.38 -15.92 23.43
C ARG A 288 -11.71 -15.26 23.75
N TYR A 289 -12.71 -16.09 23.94
CA TYR A 289 -14.09 -15.66 24.17
C TYR A 289 -14.62 -16.09 25.52
N HIS A 290 -15.58 -15.33 26.01
CA HIS A 290 -16.50 -15.76 27.05
C HIS A 290 -17.93 -15.40 26.61
N GLY A 291 -18.71 -16.38 26.21
CA GLY A 291 -19.89 -16.16 25.37
C GLY A 291 -19.47 -15.51 24.05
N ASP A 292 -20.15 -14.45 23.66
CA ASP A 292 -19.85 -13.68 22.44
C ASP A 292 -18.81 -12.56 22.66
N ARG A 293 -18.34 -12.37 23.88
CA ARG A 293 -17.38 -11.31 24.23
C ARG A 293 -15.95 -11.76 24.03
N VAL A 294 -15.19 -10.97 23.30
CA VAL A 294 -13.73 -11.12 23.21
C VAL A 294 -13.11 -10.75 24.57
N THR A 295 -12.37 -11.67 25.17
CA THR A 295 -11.79 -11.52 26.54
C THR A 295 -10.27 -11.49 26.56
N ALA A 296 -9.61 -12.03 25.53
CA ALA A 296 -8.18 -11.83 25.31
C ALA A 296 -7.86 -11.93 23.84
N MET A 297 -6.79 -11.24 23.43
CA MET A 297 -6.30 -11.24 22.05
C MET A 297 -4.79 -11.09 21.98
N ALA A 298 -4.22 -11.51 20.87
CA ALA A 298 -2.86 -11.21 20.42
C ALA A 298 -2.80 -11.37 18.91
N HIS A 299 -1.93 -10.61 18.24
CA HIS A 299 -1.80 -10.64 16.77
C HIS A 299 -0.37 -10.94 16.38
N ILE A 300 -0.18 -11.64 15.26
CA ILE A 300 1.12 -11.89 14.65
C ILE A 300 1.30 -10.96 13.45
N VAL A 301 2.33 -10.12 13.48
CA VAL A 301 2.73 -9.28 12.36
C VAL A 301 4.01 -9.86 11.77
N PRO A 302 3.99 -10.29 10.49
CA PRO A 302 5.20 -10.78 9.83
C PRO A 302 6.20 -9.64 9.62
N LEU A 303 7.43 -9.83 10.07
CA LEU A 303 8.53 -8.89 9.86
C LEU A 303 9.73 -9.64 9.26
N THR A 304 10.55 -8.91 8.52
CA THR A 304 11.89 -9.37 8.12
C THR A 304 12.92 -8.62 8.95
N THR A 305 13.72 -9.35 9.69
CA THR A 305 14.78 -8.82 10.54
C THR A 305 16.14 -9.40 10.12
N GLN A 306 17.22 -8.97 10.76
CA GLN A 306 18.54 -9.59 10.57
C GLN A 306 18.56 -11.07 11.01
N ALA A 307 17.64 -11.49 11.86
CA ALA A 307 17.47 -12.87 12.30
C ALA A 307 16.59 -13.73 11.37
N GLY A 308 16.19 -13.18 10.20
CA GLY A 308 15.30 -13.84 9.25
C GLY A 308 13.85 -13.40 9.39
N ARG A 309 12.91 -14.28 9.03
CA ARG A 309 11.47 -14.05 9.16
C ARG A 309 11.06 -14.09 10.62
N THR A 310 10.62 -12.97 11.15
CA THR A 310 10.25 -12.82 12.56
C THR A 310 8.74 -12.61 12.70
N ALA A 311 8.09 -13.39 13.56
CA ALA A 311 6.70 -13.19 13.96
C ALA A 311 6.67 -12.18 15.12
N TYR A 312 6.25 -10.95 14.84
CA TYR A 312 6.10 -9.94 15.90
C TYR A 312 4.73 -10.09 16.56
N ILE A 313 4.71 -10.42 17.86
CA ILE A 313 3.47 -10.49 18.64
C ILE A 313 3.10 -9.08 19.09
N TYR A 314 1.93 -8.64 18.67
CA TYR A 314 1.43 -7.29 18.89
C TYR A 314 0.08 -7.28 19.58
N ALA A 315 -0.20 -6.23 20.34
CA ALA A 315 -1.47 -5.98 21.03
C ALA A 315 -1.95 -7.17 21.90
N VAL A 316 -1.07 -7.67 22.76
CA VAL A 316 -1.45 -8.70 23.76
C VAL A 316 -2.33 -8.08 24.83
N ALA A 317 -3.63 -8.36 24.79
CA ALA A 317 -4.60 -7.79 25.73
C ALA A 317 -5.41 -8.86 26.43
N THR A 318 -5.82 -8.57 27.67
CA THR A 318 -6.81 -9.34 28.41
C THR A 318 -7.75 -8.37 29.13
N ASP A 319 -9.05 -8.57 28.91
CA ASP A 319 -10.10 -7.83 29.59
C ASP A 319 -9.87 -7.84 31.11
N PRO A 320 -9.86 -6.66 31.77
CA PRO A 320 -9.60 -6.55 33.19
C PRO A 320 -10.44 -7.50 34.06
N ALA A 321 -11.72 -7.75 33.70
CA ALA A 321 -12.62 -8.65 34.42
C ALA A 321 -12.23 -10.14 34.29
N PHE A 322 -11.35 -10.46 33.33
CA PHE A 322 -10.94 -11.85 33.07
C PHE A 322 -9.44 -12.09 33.35
N ARG A 323 -8.72 -11.13 33.92
CA ARG A 323 -7.32 -11.29 34.34
C ARG A 323 -7.15 -12.36 35.41
N GLY A 324 -5.93 -12.87 35.55
CA GLY A 324 -5.62 -13.91 36.52
C GLY A 324 -6.09 -15.33 36.15
N ARG A 325 -6.68 -15.51 34.96
CA ARG A 325 -7.20 -16.80 34.46
C ARG A 325 -6.30 -17.48 33.42
N GLY A 326 -5.07 -17.00 33.24
CA GLY A 326 -4.12 -17.57 32.29
C GLY A 326 -4.38 -17.21 30.80
N LEU A 327 -5.35 -16.34 30.49
CA LEU A 327 -5.74 -16.02 29.11
C LEU A 327 -4.61 -15.38 28.32
N ALA A 328 -3.89 -14.41 28.92
CA ALA A 328 -2.74 -13.76 28.25
C ALA A 328 -1.67 -14.80 27.86
N ARG A 329 -1.36 -15.74 28.76
CA ARG A 329 -0.43 -16.83 28.48
C ARG A 329 -0.94 -17.71 27.34
N SER A 330 -2.21 -18.07 27.37
CA SER A 330 -2.84 -18.90 26.34
C SER A 330 -2.79 -18.28 24.93
N VAL A 331 -2.97 -16.94 24.79
CA VAL A 331 -2.88 -16.30 23.46
C VAL A 331 -1.44 -16.17 22.99
N VAL A 332 -0.49 -15.91 23.91
CA VAL A 332 0.96 -15.85 23.56
C VAL A 332 1.47 -17.23 23.13
N ASP A 333 1.16 -18.28 23.88
CA ASP A 333 1.58 -19.66 23.55
C ASP A 333 1.02 -20.11 22.19
N GLU A 334 -0.24 -19.77 21.88
CA GLU A 334 -0.82 -20.06 20.56
C GLU A 334 -0.18 -19.23 19.44
N CYS A 335 0.18 -17.96 19.67
CA CYS A 335 0.94 -17.17 18.70
C CYS A 335 2.30 -17.83 18.40
N ILE A 336 3.03 -18.27 19.43
CA ILE A 336 4.30 -18.99 19.27
C ILE A 336 4.11 -20.27 18.45
N ALA A 337 3.06 -21.05 18.77
CA ALA A 337 2.76 -22.28 18.06
C ALA A 337 2.40 -22.03 16.58
N ARG A 338 1.58 -20.99 16.28
CA ARG A 338 1.23 -20.60 14.92
C ARG A 338 2.46 -20.12 14.14
N ALA A 339 3.30 -19.28 14.76
CA ALA A 339 4.53 -18.78 14.14
C ALA A 339 5.47 -19.95 13.75
N ARG A 340 5.65 -20.93 14.65
CA ARG A 340 6.47 -22.13 14.38
C ARG A 340 5.90 -22.96 13.22
N ARG A 341 4.57 -23.20 13.20
CA ARG A 341 3.92 -23.92 12.09
C ARG A 341 4.02 -23.18 10.76
N ALA A 342 4.03 -21.85 10.78
CA ALA A 342 4.17 -21.01 9.58
C ALA A 342 5.63 -20.82 9.11
N GLY A 343 6.61 -21.45 9.78
CA GLY A 343 8.01 -21.44 9.37
C GLY A 343 8.71 -20.10 9.61
N PHE A 344 8.34 -19.36 10.66
CA PHE A 344 9.13 -18.21 11.11
C PHE A 344 10.39 -18.69 11.82
N ASP A 345 11.48 -17.93 11.69
CA ASP A 345 12.77 -18.23 12.32
C ASP A 345 12.80 -17.81 13.80
N SER A 346 11.97 -16.83 14.15
CA SER A 346 11.88 -16.30 15.51
C SER A 346 10.52 -15.62 15.78
N VAL A 347 10.27 -15.41 17.07
CA VAL A 347 9.15 -14.59 17.56
C VAL A 347 9.72 -13.45 18.38
N ALA A 348 9.17 -12.24 18.22
CA ALA A 348 9.55 -11.08 18.98
C ALA A 348 8.34 -10.32 19.51
N LEU A 349 8.53 -9.56 20.57
CA LEU A 349 7.54 -8.62 21.10
C LEU A 349 8.24 -7.49 21.86
N ILE A 350 7.55 -6.39 22.07
CA ILE A 350 7.96 -5.30 22.96
C ILE A 350 7.01 -5.31 24.16
N PRO A 351 7.50 -5.57 25.39
CA PRO A 351 6.68 -5.48 26.58
C PRO A 351 6.18 -4.04 26.78
N ALA A 352 4.89 -3.85 27.02
CA ALA A 352 4.33 -2.52 27.27
C ALA A 352 4.91 -1.87 28.56
N GLU A 353 5.31 -2.72 29.53
CA GLU A 353 5.90 -2.30 30.80
C GLU A 353 7.02 -3.26 31.21
N GLU A 354 8.03 -2.75 31.92
CA GLU A 354 9.16 -3.54 32.45
C GLU A 354 8.69 -4.71 33.34
N SER A 355 7.61 -4.49 34.08
CA SER A 355 6.98 -5.51 34.94
C SER A 355 6.53 -6.77 34.19
N LEU A 356 6.27 -6.67 32.89
CA LEU A 356 5.83 -7.79 32.04
C LEU A 356 6.99 -8.66 31.53
N LYS A 357 8.25 -8.25 31.67
CA LYS A 357 9.39 -9.05 31.21
C LYS A 357 9.44 -10.43 31.86
N GLY A 358 9.17 -10.52 33.16
CA GLY A 358 9.10 -11.81 33.86
C GLY A 358 8.04 -12.76 33.31
N PHE A 359 6.88 -12.21 32.92
CA PHE A 359 5.80 -12.97 32.27
C PHE A 359 6.24 -13.54 30.90
N TYR A 360 6.89 -12.74 30.07
CA TYR A 360 7.37 -13.18 28.76
C TYR A 360 8.60 -14.09 28.87
N ALA A 361 9.50 -13.85 29.83
CA ALA A 361 10.62 -14.75 30.11
C ALA A 361 10.14 -16.16 30.49
N ALA A 362 9.07 -16.28 31.27
CA ALA A 362 8.43 -17.56 31.58
C ALA A 362 7.81 -18.23 30.33
N ALA A 363 7.55 -17.49 29.25
CA ALA A 363 7.15 -18.02 27.95
C ALA A 363 8.33 -18.39 27.03
N GLY A 364 9.57 -18.19 27.49
CA GLY A 364 10.79 -18.53 26.76
C GLY A 364 11.45 -17.37 26.03
N PHE A 365 10.95 -16.13 26.16
CA PHE A 365 11.55 -14.95 25.54
C PHE A 365 12.78 -14.49 26.34
N GLY A 366 13.84 -14.14 25.61
CA GLY A 366 15.03 -13.49 26.17
C GLY A 366 15.13 -12.03 25.74
N ASP A 367 15.79 -11.18 26.54
CA ASP A 367 16.07 -9.79 26.18
C ASP A 367 16.93 -9.70 24.93
N THR A 368 16.69 -8.71 24.08
CA THR A 368 17.59 -8.34 22.97
C THR A 368 18.46 -7.15 23.38
N ALA A 369 19.68 -7.13 22.85
CA ALA A 369 20.63 -6.05 23.14
C ALA A 369 20.35 -4.76 22.33
N MET A 370 19.43 -4.80 21.37
CA MET A 370 19.16 -3.67 20.46
C MET A 370 17.64 -3.39 20.38
N PRO A 371 17.25 -2.11 20.35
CA PRO A 371 15.86 -1.75 20.12
C PRO A 371 15.41 -2.20 18.72
N MET A 372 14.15 -2.59 18.60
CA MET A 372 13.52 -2.81 17.30
C MET A 372 13.14 -1.46 16.69
N THR A 373 13.51 -1.29 15.43
CA THR A 373 13.06 -0.17 14.62
C THR A 373 12.13 -0.67 13.52
N PHE A 374 11.02 0.00 13.33
CA PHE A 374 10.03 -0.34 12.32
C PHE A 374 10.14 0.64 11.15
N SER A 375 10.08 0.10 9.93
CA SER A 375 10.02 0.90 8.71
C SER A 375 8.70 0.61 8.00
N GLY A 376 7.91 1.64 7.75
CA GLY A 376 6.62 1.50 7.09
C GLY A 376 5.65 2.61 7.48
N ASP A 377 4.40 2.47 7.03
CA ASP A 377 3.35 3.46 7.28
C ASP A 377 2.62 3.23 8.62
N TYR A 378 3.05 2.27 9.43
CA TYR A 378 2.51 1.98 10.76
C TYR A 378 3.65 1.77 11.75
N ASP A 379 3.60 2.46 12.87
CA ASP A 379 4.57 2.32 13.96
C ASP A 379 4.05 1.30 14.97
N PHE A 380 4.81 0.21 15.14
CA PHE A 380 4.54 -0.81 16.15
C PHE A 380 5.28 -0.55 17.46
N GLY A 381 6.09 0.49 17.52
CA GLY A 381 6.87 0.89 18.69
C GLY A 381 6.04 1.76 19.65
N THR A 382 6.65 2.10 20.77
CA THR A 382 6.09 3.01 21.76
C THR A 382 6.38 4.48 21.45
N GLY A 383 7.13 4.76 20.38
CA GLY A 383 7.67 6.08 20.05
C GLY A 383 8.90 6.49 20.89
N ASP A 384 9.34 5.63 21.82
CA ASP A 384 10.54 5.82 22.65
C ASP A 384 11.52 4.65 22.45
N PRO A 385 12.62 4.84 21.72
CA PRO A 385 13.60 3.78 21.46
C PRO A 385 14.17 3.12 22.71
N ALA A 386 14.19 3.81 23.85
CA ALA A 386 14.65 3.23 25.11
C ALA A 386 13.65 2.21 25.68
N ARG A 387 12.38 2.33 25.32
CA ARG A 387 11.29 1.40 25.71
C ARG A 387 11.06 0.31 24.66
N ASP A 388 11.48 0.52 23.43
CA ASP A 388 11.30 -0.43 22.31
C ASP A 388 12.33 -1.56 22.31
N LEU A 389 12.79 -1.96 23.50
CA LEU A 389 13.64 -3.11 23.70
C LEU A 389 12.84 -4.39 23.53
N ALA A 390 13.07 -5.09 22.42
CA ALA A 390 12.37 -6.33 22.14
C ALA A 390 12.82 -7.48 23.01
N MET A 391 11.90 -8.37 23.31
CA MET A 391 12.20 -9.74 23.76
C MET A 391 12.02 -10.69 22.58
N CYS A 392 12.94 -11.66 22.45
CA CYS A 392 12.99 -12.58 21.32
C CYS A 392 13.03 -14.03 21.76
N LEU A 393 12.34 -14.89 20.99
CA LEU A 393 12.42 -16.35 21.07
C LEU A 393 12.82 -16.87 19.69
N LYS A 394 13.99 -17.51 19.60
CA LYS A 394 14.45 -18.19 18.36
C LYS A 394 13.92 -19.61 18.31
N PHE A 395 13.61 -20.10 17.13
CA PHE A 395 13.17 -21.47 16.89
C PHE A 395 14.31 -22.39 16.49
#